data_71a47600fff3f2cfd4c91b9abc26b1f4
#
_entry.id   71a47600fff3f2cfd4c91b9abc26b1f4
#
_cell.length_a   1.000
_cell.length_b   1.000
_cell.length_c   1.000
_cell.angle_alpha   90.00
_cell.angle_beta   90.00
_cell.angle_gamma   90.00
#
_symmetry.space_group_name_H-M   'P 1'
#
loop_
_entity.id
_entity.type
_entity.pdbx_description
1 polymer ?
#
loop_
_entity_poly.entity_id
_entity_poly.type
_entity_poly.pdbx_seq_one_letter_code
_entity_poly.pdbx_strand_id
1 'polypeptide(L)'
;MDAPTKHNAAAAPRPPQRVSAGTVLVAIGVLLANIAVNGLIFLFFRDSTLNPLVTAILAVLWGVVGVYLIFYTMNWAVEKFPEGVRRWVLPYIFIGPAVLLLGWLLVLPAIRTLYLSFFNASSDKFVGLANYASIFTDRLMATALRNNLMWVFIGTLACVCLGLLIAILADRSSYERLAKSIIFMPMAISFVASGVIWKFVYYYKPGEQIGLLNAIVTFFGGDPQAWTSSFQPWNNLFLIVILIWMQTGFAMVIFSAAIKGIPEDILEAARVDGANEIRIFFRIMIPYISTTILTVTTTIIVFTLKIFDVVMVMTGGQYDTEVVATQFYRQFFMYRNFGYGSTLAIVLLIAVLPVILINLRQFRKSGGEV
;
A
#
# COMPACT_ATOMS: atom_id res chain seq x y z
N MET A 1 49.53 31.79 38.08
CA MET A 1 49.91 30.37 38.01
C MET A 1 48.84 29.66 37.16
N ASP A 2 49.07 29.69 35.86
CA ASP A 2 48.13 29.09 34.88
C ASP A 2 48.62 27.70 34.54
N ALA A 3 47.76 26.72 34.77
CA ALA A 3 48.01 25.33 34.38
C ALA A 3 47.80 25.18 32.87
N PRO A 4 48.68 24.48 32.13
CA PRO A 4 48.53 24.31 30.70
C PRO A 4 47.43 23.30 30.39
N THR A 5 46.45 23.71 29.56
CA THR A 5 45.42 22.90 28.96
C THR A 5 46.05 21.81 28.08
N LYS A 6 45.81 20.56 28.44
CA LYS A 6 46.19 19.38 27.61
C LYS A 6 45.45 19.44 26.28
N HIS A 7 46.13 19.79 25.21
CA HIS A 7 45.68 19.55 23.84
C HIS A 7 45.41 18.04 23.63
N ASN A 8 44.16 17.68 23.39
CA ASN A 8 43.79 16.35 22.85
C ASN A 8 44.44 16.23 21.46
N ALA A 9 45.57 15.55 21.38
CA ALA A 9 46.16 15.15 20.14
C ALA A 9 45.15 14.20 19.42
N ALA A 10 44.57 14.66 18.32
CA ALA A 10 43.77 13.83 17.44
C ALA A 10 44.64 12.64 17.02
N ALA A 11 44.19 11.45 17.34
CA ALA A 11 44.87 10.20 16.98
C ALA A 11 45.07 10.17 15.44
N ALA A 12 46.31 10.05 15.03
CA ALA A 12 46.68 9.95 13.61
C ALA A 12 45.88 8.81 12.92
N PRO A 13 45.40 9.00 11.71
CA PRO A 13 44.66 7.97 10.99
C PRO A 13 45.54 6.72 10.86
N ARG A 14 45.02 5.59 11.31
CA ARG A 14 45.71 4.30 11.23
C ARG A 14 46.03 4.01 9.76
N PRO A 15 47.26 3.58 9.41
CA PRO A 15 47.61 3.26 8.04
C PRO A 15 46.70 2.14 7.49
N PRO A 16 46.31 2.19 6.22
CA PRO A 16 45.44 1.19 5.62
C PRO A 16 46.08 -0.21 5.77
N GLN A 17 45.40 -1.07 6.53
CA GLN A 17 45.86 -2.47 6.66
C GLN A 17 45.83 -3.13 5.26
N ARG A 18 46.98 -3.59 4.79
CA ARG A 18 47.07 -4.38 3.57
C ARG A 18 46.39 -5.74 3.82
N VAL A 19 45.17 -5.88 3.33
CA VAL A 19 44.45 -7.15 3.41
C VAL A 19 45.13 -8.18 2.51
N SER A 20 45.52 -9.35 3.07
CA SER A 20 46.12 -10.44 2.33
C SER A 20 45.08 -11.08 1.40
N ALA A 21 45.51 -11.46 0.15
CA ALA A 21 44.67 -12.20 -0.77
C ALA A 21 44.11 -13.49 -0.16
N GLY A 22 44.92 -14.15 0.70
CA GLY A 22 44.49 -15.34 1.45
C GLY A 22 43.31 -15.10 2.38
N THR A 23 43.27 -13.91 3.07
CA THR A 23 42.16 -13.53 3.95
C THR A 23 40.84 -13.34 3.16
N VAL A 24 40.93 -12.75 1.96
CA VAL A 24 39.77 -12.57 1.08
C VAL A 24 39.24 -13.92 0.58
N LEU A 25 40.13 -14.83 0.17
CA LEU A 25 39.75 -16.18 -0.25
C LEU A 25 39.07 -16.98 0.87
N VAL A 26 39.58 -16.90 2.11
CA VAL A 26 38.94 -17.52 3.28
C VAL A 26 37.54 -16.91 3.52
N ALA A 27 37.41 -15.60 3.40
CA ALA A 27 36.11 -14.93 3.60
C ALA A 27 35.07 -15.40 2.53
N ILE A 28 35.46 -15.49 1.29
CA ILE A 28 34.63 -16.05 0.21
C ILE A 28 34.27 -17.50 0.48
N GLY A 29 35.26 -18.32 0.89
CA GLY A 29 35.04 -19.74 1.23
C GLY A 29 34.01 -19.93 2.35
N VAL A 30 34.06 -19.12 3.40
CA VAL A 30 33.10 -19.15 4.51
C VAL A 30 31.71 -18.77 4.03
N LEU A 31 31.58 -17.75 3.16
CA LEU A 31 30.30 -17.38 2.57
C LEU A 31 29.69 -18.50 1.74
N LEU A 32 30.48 -19.12 0.87
CA LEU A 32 30.03 -20.24 0.04
C LEU A 32 29.62 -21.44 0.89
N ALA A 33 30.40 -21.74 1.95
CA ALA A 33 30.08 -22.81 2.89
C ALA A 33 28.74 -22.52 3.63
N ASN A 34 28.52 -21.30 4.06
CA ASN A 34 27.25 -20.90 4.71
C ASN A 34 26.06 -21.07 3.75
N ILE A 35 26.18 -20.62 2.50
CA ILE A 35 25.14 -20.79 1.48
C ILE A 35 24.88 -22.28 1.23
N ALA A 36 25.94 -23.09 1.10
CA ALA A 36 25.81 -24.52 0.90
C ALA A 36 25.11 -25.22 2.09
N VAL A 37 25.48 -24.88 3.32
CA VAL A 37 24.83 -25.42 4.53
C VAL A 37 23.36 -25.08 4.57
N ASN A 38 23.00 -23.81 4.30
CA ASN A 38 21.58 -23.40 4.25
C ASN A 38 20.82 -24.13 3.12
N GLY A 39 21.46 -24.33 1.95
CA GLY A 39 20.88 -25.10 0.85
C GLY A 39 20.66 -26.57 1.20
N LEU A 40 21.65 -27.22 1.85
CA LEU A 40 21.52 -28.62 2.29
C LEU A 40 20.42 -28.79 3.33
N ILE A 41 20.30 -27.88 4.29
CA ILE A 41 19.24 -27.92 5.31
C ILE A 41 17.86 -27.68 4.68
N PHE A 42 17.76 -26.77 3.69
CA PHE A 42 16.52 -26.60 2.91
C PHE A 42 16.13 -27.90 2.19
N LEU A 43 17.08 -28.58 1.52
CA LEU A 43 16.84 -29.87 0.88
C LEU A 43 16.41 -30.93 1.89
N PHE A 44 17.08 -30.99 3.05
CA PHE A 44 16.69 -31.88 4.14
C PHE A 44 15.23 -31.65 4.59
N PHE A 45 14.80 -30.40 4.82
CA PHE A 45 13.42 -30.13 5.20
C PHE A 45 12.41 -30.46 4.10
N ARG A 46 12.79 -30.21 2.84
CA ARG A 46 11.95 -30.50 1.67
C ARG A 46 11.67 -32.01 1.54
N ASP A 47 12.70 -32.83 1.74
CA ASP A 47 12.64 -34.28 1.53
C ASP A 47 12.44 -35.07 2.85
N SER A 48 12.18 -34.36 3.96
CA SER A 48 12.05 -34.95 5.32
C SER A 48 10.78 -35.78 5.46
N THR A 49 10.93 -36.96 6.05
CA THR A 49 9.86 -37.88 6.45
C THR A 49 9.41 -37.69 7.90
N LEU A 50 9.91 -36.67 8.60
CA LEU A 50 9.55 -36.35 9.99
C LEU A 50 8.10 -35.89 10.08
N ASN A 51 7.55 -35.91 11.30
CA ASN A 51 6.21 -35.38 11.55
C ASN A 51 6.10 -33.94 11.02
N PRO A 52 5.06 -33.60 10.22
CA PRO A 52 4.90 -32.30 9.59
C PRO A 52 4.99 -31.12 10.57
N LEU A 53 4.46 -31.28 11.80
CA LEU A 53 4.51 -30.23 12.81
C LEU A 53 5.96 -29.99 13.29
N VAL A 54 6.72 -31.06 13.51
CA VAL A 54 8.12 -30.97 13.93
C VAL A 54 8.95 -30.34 12.83
N THR A 55 8.76 -30.78 11.58
CA THR A 55 9.45 -30.21 10.42
C THR A 55 9.14 -28.72 10.27
N ALA A 56 7.89 -28.31 10.44
CA ALA A 56 7.49 -26.90 10.37
C ALA A 56 8.16 -26.05 11.46
N ILE A 57 8.18 -26.51 12.71
CA ILE A 57 8.83 -25.81 13.83
C ILE A 57 10.35 -25.69 13.58
N LEU A 58 11.00 -26.77 13.19
CA LEU A 58 12.44 -26.76 12.90
C LEU A 58 12.78 -25.88 11.71
N ALA A 59 11.95 -25.88 10.65
CA ALA A 59 12.14 -25.03 9.49
C ALA A 59 11.99 -23.54 9.83
N VAL A 60 11.03 -23.17 10.68
CA VAL A 60 10.87 -21.79 11.17
C VAL A 60 12.09 -21.36 12.01
N LEU A 61 12.49 -22.19 12.96
CA LEU A 61 13.67 -21.92 13.79
C LEU A 61 14.92 -21.76 12.94
N TRP A 62 15.13 -22.66 12.00
CA TRP A 62 16.25 -22.58 11.08
C TRP A 62 16.15 -21.36 10.15
N GLY A 63 14.97 -21.00 9.68
CA GLY A 63 14.76 -19.80 8.86
C GLY A 63 15.26 -18.53 9.56
N VAL A 64 14.98 -18.39 10.86
CA VAL A 64 15.46 -17.26 11.67
C VAL A 64 16.99 -17.32 11.85
N VAL A 65 17.50 -18.47 12.30
CA VAL A 65 18.95 -18.67 12.53
C VAL A 65 19.74 -18.56 11.23
N GLY A 66 19.25 -19.17 10.15
CA GLY A 66 19.90 -19.16 8.84
C GLY A 66 20.03 -17.75 8.26
N VAL A 67 18.98 -16.95 8.33
CA VAL A 67 19.03 -15.54 7.91
C VAL A 67 20.05 -14.76 8.74
N TYR A 68 20.03 -14.92 10.07
CA TYR A 68 21.03 -14.29 10.93
C TYR A 68 22.47 -14.70 10.56
N LEU A 69 22.71 -16.00 10.36
CA LEU A 69 24.04 -16.52 10.00
C LEU A 69 24.50 -16.00 8.63
N ILE A 70 23.60 -15.88 7.65
CA ILE A 70 23.93 -15.31 6.34
C ILE A 70 24.36 -13.85 6.50
N PHE A 71 23.59 -13.02 7.18
CA PHE A 71 23.95 -11.61 7.40
C PHE A 71 25.24 -11.47 8.20
N TYR A 72 25.42 -12.26 9.26
CA TYR A 72 26.62 -12.23 10.09
C TYR A 72 27.86 -12.59 9.26
N THR A 73 27.82 -13.69 8.51
CA THR A 73 28.95 -14.13 7.68
C THR A 73 29.23 -13.17 6.52
N MET A 74 28.20 -12.58 5.91
CA MET A 74 28.35 -11.55 4.88
C MET A 74 29.05 -10.31 5.43
N ASN A 75 28.59 -9.79 6.59
CA ASN A 75 29.19 -8.63 7.21
C ASN A 75 30.65 -8.92 7.63
N TRP A 76 30.89 -10.05 8.30
CA TRP A 76 32.23 -10.49 8.67
C TRP A 76 33.15 -10.63 7.45
N ALA A 77 32.68 -11.21 6.35
CA ALA A 77 33.46 -11.37 5.14
C ALA A 77 33.87 -10.03 4.53
N VAL A 78 32.93 -9.07 4.46
CA VAL A 78 33.18 -7.75 3.86
C VAL A 78 34.16 -6.91 4.69
N GLU A 79 34.19 -7.10 6.01
CA GLU A 79 35.20 -6.47 6.86
C GLU A 79 36.64 -6.91 6.50
N LYS A 80 36.81 -8.05 5.83
CA LYS A 80 38.10 -8.55 5.35
C LYS A 80 38.49 -8.03 3.98
N PHE A 81 37.63 -7.23 3.30
CA PHE A 81 37.97 -6.61 2.03
C PHE A 81 38.71 -5.26 2.21
N PRO A 82 39.51 -4.84 1.20
CA PRO A 82 40.13 -3.52 1.19
C PRO A 82 39.06 -2.39 1.32
N GLU A 83 39.39 -1.29 1.96
CA GLU A 83 38.46 -0.20 2.25
C GLU A 83 37.68 0.32 1.01
N GLY A 84 38.35 0.41 -0.14
CA GLY A 84 37.71 0.81 -1.39
C GLY A 84 36.56 -0.13 -1.80
N VAL A 85 36.78 -1.44 -1.71
CA VAL A 85 35.76 -2.47 -2.02
C VAL A 85 34.68 -2.51 -0.94
N ARG A 86 35.09 -2.44 0.33
CA ARG A 86 34.16 -2.46 1.48
C ARG A 86 33.10 -1.37 1.39
N ARG A 87 33.48 -0.12 1.08
CA ARG A 87 32.54 1.01 0.98
C ARG A 87 31.46 0.76 -0.11
N TRP A 88 31.83 0.09 -1.19
CA TRP A 88 30.91 -0.22 -2.29
C TRP A 88 30.02 -1.42 -1.99
N VAL A 89 30.55 -2.46 -1.34
CA VAL A 89 29.85 -3.74 -1.14
C VAL A 89 28.94 -3.72 0.09
N LEU A 90 29.33 -3.00 1.17
CA LEU A 90 28.61 -2.97 2.43
C LEU A 90 27.10 -2.59 2.29
N PRO A 91 26.71 -1.55 1.53
CA PRO A 91 25.30 -1.23 1.33
C PRO A 91 24.51 -2.38 0.67
N TYR A 92 25.13 -3.08 -0.29
CA TYR A 92 24.47 -4.18 -1.00
C TYR A 92 24.29 -5.43 -0.13
N ILE A 93 25.07 -5.62 0.91
CA ILE A 93 24.87 -6.71 1.87
C ILE A 93 23.59 -6.50 2.66
N PHE A 94 23.33 -5.29 3.11
CA PHE A 94 22.13 -5.00 3.89
C PHE A 94 20.89 -4.89 3.02
N ILE A 95 20.99 -4.26 1.84
CA ILE A 95 19.85 -4.02 0.96
C ILE A 95 19.66 -5.18 -0.05
N GLY A 96 20.74 -5.85 -0.45
CA GLY A 96 20.76 -6.86 -1.51
C GLY A 96 19.74 -7.98 -1.33
N PRO A 97 19.68 -8.66 -0.17
CA PRO A 97 18.73 -9.75 0.05
C PRO A 97 17.27 -9.27 -0.11
N ALA A 98 16.93 -8.09 0.41
CA ALA A 98 15.59 -7.53 0.24
C ALA A 98 15.30 -7.18 -1.23
N VAL A 99 16.26 -6.55 -1.93
CA VAL A 99 16.11 -6.21 -3.36
C VAL A 99 16.02 -7.47 -4.22
N LEU A 100 16.80 -8.52 -3.92
CA LEU A 100 16.70 -9.80 -4.62
C LEU A 100 15.34 -10.47 -4.42
N LEU A 101 14.82 -10.50 -3.18
CA LEU A 101 13.49 -11.05 -2.91
C LEU A 101 12.39 -10.24 -3.61
N LEU A 102 12.45 -8.92 -3.56
CA LEU A 102 11.51 -8.06 -4.27
C LEU A 102 11.61 -8.26 -5.79
N GLY A 103 12.82 -8.36 -6.32
CA GLY A 103 13.07 -8.63 -7.73
C GLY A 103 12.47 -9.97 -8.17
N TRP A 104 12.71 -11.02 -7.40
CA TRP A 104 12.22 -12.38 -7.68
C TRP A 104 10.70 -12.49 -7.51
N LEU A 105 10.13 -11.96 -6.43
CA LEU A 105 8.73 -12.16 -6.07
C LEU A 105 7.77 -11.12 -6.68
N LEU A 106 8.26 -9.93 -7.04
CA LEU A 106 7.42 -8.85 -7.57
C LEU A 106 7.79 -8.48 -9.00
N VAL A 107 9.09 -8.18 -9.25
CA VAL A 107 9.49 -7.66 -10.57
C VAL A 107 9.42 -8.75 -11.64
N LEU A 108 9.91 -9.94 -11.36
CA LEU A 108 9.89 -11.04 -12.32
C LEU A 108 8.46 -11.47 -12.69
N PRO A 109 7.50 -11.67 -11.75
CA PRO A 109 6.10 -11.90 -12.10
C PRO A 109 5.46 -10.74 -12.86
N ALA A 110 5.80 -9.48 -12.54
CA ALA A 110 5.29 -8.32 -13.28
C ALA A 110 5.79 -8.32 -14.74
N ILE A 111 7.06 -8.61 -14.98
CA ILE A 111 7.62 -8.76 -16.34
C ILE A 111 6.92 -9.91 -17.08
N ARG A 112 6.71 -11.05 -16.40
CA ARG A 112 5.98 -12.18 -16.99
C ARG A 112 4.54 -11.80 -17.34
N THR A 113 3.86 -11.08 -16.48
CA THR A 113 2.50 -10.58 -16.76
C THR A 113 2.50 -9.63 -17.95
N LEU A 114 3.48 -8.73 -18.05
CA LEU A 114 3.65 -7.87 -19.22
C LEU A 114 3.88 -8.68 -20.49
N TYR A 115 4.71 -9.70 -20.44
CA TYR A 115 4.94 -10.60 -21.58
C TYR A 115 3.65 -11.32 -21.99
N LEU A 116 2.91 -11.93 -21.05
CA LEU A 116 1.68 -12.65 -21.30
C LEU A 116 0.57 -11.75 -21.86
N SER A 117 0.57 -10.45 -21.57
CA SER A 117 -0.44 -9.52 -22.07
C SER A 117 -0.45 -9.39 -23.60
N PHE A 118 0.63 -9.77 -24.28
CA PHE A 118 0.72 -9.78 -25.75
C PHE A 118 0.32 -11.10 -26.40
N PHE A 119 -0.12 -12.08 -25.59
CA PHE A 119 -0.49 -13.40 -26.06
C PHE A 119 -2.02 -13.61 -25.96
N ASN A 120 -2.52 -14.66 -26.65
CA ASN A 120 -3.92 -15.04 -26.58
C ASN A 120 -4.31 -15.64 -25.21
N ALA A 121 -5.55 -16.11 -25.08
CA ALA A 121 -6.07 -16.68 -23.83
C ALA A 121 -5.20 -17.83 -23.29
N SER A 122 -4.72 -18.73 -24.13
CA SER A 122 -3.93 -19.91 -23.75
C SER A 122 -2.43 -19.63 -23.61
N SER A 123 -1.98 -18.41 -23.94
CA SER A 123 -0.57 -17.99 -23.90
C SER A 123 0.35 -18.71 -24.90
N ASP A 124 -0.19 -19.28 -25.97
CA ASP A 124 0.54 -20.03 -26.98
C ASP A 124 0.74 -19.25 -28.28
N LYS A 125 -0.10 -18.24 -28.56
CA LYS A 125 -0.04 -17.44 -29.80
C LYS A 125 0.12 -15.97 -29.48
N PHE A 126 1.13 -15.34 -30.11
CA PHE A 126 1.34 -13.89 -30.02
C PHE A 126 0.26 -13.13 -30.79
N VAL A 127 -0.44 -12.23 -30.13
CA VAL A 127 -1.53 -11.40 -30.67
C VAL A 127 -1.22 -9.90 -30.66
N GLY A 128 -0.03 -9.51 -30.20
CA GLY A 128 0.39 -8.12 -30.13
C GLY A 128 -0.52 -7.27 -29.22
N LEU A 129 -1.01 -6.16 -29.73
CA LEU A 129 -1.86 -5.22 -28.97
C LEU A 129 -3.36 -5.50 -29.06
N ALA A 130 -3.79 -6.64 -29.62
CA ALA A 130 -5.22 -6.96 -29.78
C ALA A 130 -5.97 -6.98 -28.44
N ASN A 131 -5.37 -7.53 -27.38
CA ASN A 131 -5.95 -7.51 -26.04
C ASN A 131 -6.14 -6.09 -25.49
N TYR A 132 -5.22 -5.17 -25.78
CA TYR A 132 -5.34 -3.76 -25.37
C TYR A 132 -6.43 -3.05 -26.16
N ALA A 133 -6.57 -3.32 -27.46
CA ALA A 133 -7.64 -2.76 -28.29
C ALA A 133 -9.03 -3.22 -27.80
N SER A 134 -9.17 -4.48 -27.38
CA SER A 134 -10.44 -5.03 -26.89
C SER A 134 -10.93 -4.36 -25.61
N ILE A 135 -10.06 -3.77 -24.79
CA ILE A 135 -10.46 -2.99 -23.59
C ILE A 135 -11.43 -1.85 -23.96
N PHE A 136 -11.20 -1.20 -25.10
CA PHE A 136 -12.00 -0.05 -25.54
C PHE A 136 -13.26 -0.44 -26.31
N THR A 137 -13.37 -1.67 -26.74
CA THR A 137 -14.53 -2.18 -27.52
C THR A 137 -15.46 -3.04 -26.66
N ASP A 138 -14.99 -3.56 -25.53
CA ASP A 138 -15.77 -4.36 -24.60
C ASP A 138 -16.64 -3.49 -23.69
N ARG A 139 -17.97 -3.69 -23.76
CA ARG A 139 -18.96 -2.98 -22.94
C ARG A 139 -18.72 -3.19 -21.43
N LEU A 140 -18.35 -4.40 -21.01
CA LEU A 140 -18.07 -4.69 -19.60
C LEU A 140 -16.85 -3.91 -19.11
N MET A 141 -15.82 -3.78 -19.95
CA MET A 141 -14.65 -2.97 -19.63
C MET A 141 -14.96 -1.49 -19.60
N ALA A 142 -15.77 -0.97 -20.50
CA ALA A 142 -16.22 0.42 -20.46
C ALA A 142 -16.96 0.72 -19.13
N THR A 143 -17.83 -0.20 -18.71
CA THR A 143 -18.51 -0.10 -17.40
C THR A 143 -17.51 -0.16 -16.24
N ALA A 144 -16.56 -1.10 -16.25
CA ALA A 144 -15.55 -1.24 -15.21
C ALA A 144 -14.65 0.01 -15.10
N LEU A 145 -14.21 0.57 -16.22
CA LEU A 145 -13.41 1.79 -16.25
C LEU A 145 -14.20 3.00 -15.71
N ARG A 146 -15.45 3.17 -16.13
CA ARG A 146 -16.32 4.24 -15.61
C ARG A 146 -16.51 4.10 -14.10
N ASN A 147 -16.76 2.89 -13.61
CA ASN A 147 -16.91 2.65 -12.19
C ASN A 147 -15.60 2.96 -11.43
N ASN A 148 -14.45 2.51 -11.91
CA ASN A 148 -13.16 2.86 -11.31
C ASN A 148 -12.96 4.38 -11.22
N LEU A 149 -13.33 5.13 -12.26
CA LEU A 149 -13.28 6.60 -12.21
C LEU A 149 -14.21 7.16 -11.13
N MET A 150 -15.44 6.64 -11.01
CA MET A 150 -16.34 7.05 -9.93
C MET A 150 -15.74 6.77 -8.54
N TRP A 151 -15.16 5.58 -8.34
CA TRP A 151 -14.47 5.24 -7.09
C TRP A 151 -13.31 6.17 -6.79
N VAL A 152 -12.47 6.47 -7.79
CA VAL A 152 -11.31 7.36 -7.63
C VAL A 152 -11.76 8.79 -7.32
N PHE A 153 -12.67 9.36 -8.12
CA PHE A 153 -13.03 10.76 -7.94
C PHE A 153 -13.95 10.95 -6.72
N ILE A 154 -15.07 10.22 -6.64
CA ILE A 154 -16.06 10.42 -5.58
C ILE A 154 -15.54 9.88 -4.26
N GLY A 155 -15.00 8.64 -4.26
CA GLY A 155 -14.49 8.00 -3.05
C GLY A 155 -13.32 8.78 -2.45
N THR A 156 -12.32 9.13 -3.25
CA THR A 156 -11.16 9.87 -2.76
C THR A 156 -11.53 11.27 -2.28
N LEU A 157 -12.31 12.02 -3.08
CA LEU A 157 -12.72 13.37 -2.69
C LEU A 157 -13.52 13.36 -1.38
N ALA A 158 -14.47 12.44 -1.24
CA ALA A 158 -15.25 12.31 -0.02
C ALA A 158 -14.39 11.93 1.19
N CYS A 159 -13.47 10.97 1.06
CA CYS A 159 -12.56 10.60 2.15
C CYS A 159 -11.68 11.77 2.58
N VAL A 160 -11.11 12.50 1.62
CA VAL A 160 -10.24 13.66 1.92
C VAL A 160 -11.03 14.79 2.56
N CYS A 161 -12.17 15.18 1.99
CA CYS A 161 -12.99 16.27 2.52
C CYS A 161 -13.56 15.93 3.89
N LEU A 162 -14.15 14.74 4.07
CA LEU A 162 -14.70 14.32 5.36
C LEU A 162 -13.59 14.10 6.39
N GLY A 163 -12.47 13.51 6.00
CA GLY A 163 -11.31 13.32 6.88
C GLY A 163 -10.78 14.65 7.41
N LEU A 164 -10.63 15.65 6.53
CA LEU A 164 -10.18 16.99 6.92
C LEU A 164 -11.20 17.71 7.80
N LEU A 165 -12.47 17.66 7.43
CA LEU A 165 -13.55 18.26 8.23
C LEU A 165 -13.61 17.65 9.64
N ILE A 166 -13.59 16.32 9.72
CA ILE A 166 -13.65 15.60 11.00
C ILE A 166 -12.39 15.85 11.83
N ALA A 167 -11.21 15.95 11.21
CA ALA A 167 -9.97 16.29 11.92
C ALA A 167 -10.12 17.61 12.66
N ILE A 168 -10.60 18.67 12.00
CA ILE A 168 -10.79 19.98 12.60
C ILE A 168 -11.84 19.95 13.72
N LEU A 169 -12.95 19.25 13.50
CA LEU A 169 -14.02 19.16 14.49
C LEU A 169 -13.59 18.35 15.72
N ALA A 170 -12.90 17.24 15.49
CA ALA A 170 -12.42 16.38 16.57
C ALA A 170 -11.32 17.06 17.40
N ASP A 171 -10.40 17.81 16.77
CA ASP A 171 -9.33 18.53 17.47
C ASP A 171 -9.87 19.66 18.41
N ARG A 172 -11.06 20.17 18.10
CA ARG A 172 -11.72 21.18 18.95
C ARG A 172 -12.63 20.57 20.03
N SER A 173 -12.83 19.24 19.99
CA SER A 173 -13.74 18.56 20.92
C SER A 173 -13.07 18.22 22.25
N SER A 174 -13.78 18.35 23.36
CA SER A 174 -13.37 17.85 24.67
C SER A 174 -13.18 16.31 24.69
N TYR A 175 -13.83 15.59 23.76
CA TYR A 175 -13.76 14.14 23.61
C TYR A 175 -12.88 13.70 22.43
N GLU A 176 -11.88 14.51 22.07
CA GLU A 176 -11.01 14.30 20.91
C GLU A 176 -10.52 12.85 20.77
N ARG A 177 -9.94 12.28 21.83
CA ARG A 177 -9.36 10.93 21.82
C ARG A 177 -10.42 9.86 21.52
N LEU A 178 -11.58 9.95 22.15
CA LEU A 178 -12.67 9.01 21.97
C LEU A 178 -13.25 9.11 20.55
N ALA A 179 -13.54 10.33 20.08
CA ALA A 179 -14.06 10.58 18.74
C ALA A 179 -13.12 10.02 17.67
N LYS A 180 -11.83 10.33 17.75
CA LYS A 180 -10.81 9.80 16.83
C LYS A 180 -10.72 8.28 16.86
N SER A 181 -10.76 7.67 18.05
CA SER A 181 -10.70 6.22 18.18
C SER A 181 -11.89 5.53 17.50
N ILE A 182 -13.10 6.03 17.70
CA ILE A 182 -14.32 5.46 17.11
C ILE A 182 -14.31 5.61 15.58
N ILE A 183 -13.93 6.79 15.07
CA ILE A 183 -13.91 7.06 13.62
C ILE A 183 -12.76 6.33 12.90
N PHE A 184 -11.66 6.06 13.61
CA PHE A 184 -10.54 5.29 13.07
C PHE A 184 -10.77 3.78 13.11
N MET A 185 -11.63 3.28 14.00
CA MET A 185 -11.83 1.86 14.24
C MET A 185 -12.19 1.03 12.98
N PRO A 186 -13.00 1.53 12.02
CA PRO A 186 -13.30 0.79 10.80
C PRO A 186 -12.07 0.38 9.98
N MET A 187 -11.00 1.17 10.01
CA MET A 187 -9.75 0.86 9.30
C MET A 187 -9.05 -0.41 9.82
N ALA A 188 -9.30 -0.82 11.07
CA ALA A 188 -8.77 -2.05 11.64
C ALA A 188 -9.44 -3.31 11.09
N ILE A 189 -10.58 -3.17 10.40
CA ILE A 189 -11.35 -4.26 9.83
C ILE A 189 -10.85 -4.53 8.40
N SER A 190 -10.76 -5.81 7.98
CA SER A 190 -10.42 -6.12 6.58
C SER A 190 -11.52 -5.67 5.62
N PHE A 191 -11.16 -5.34 4.37
CA PHE A 191 -12.14 -4.96 3.34
C PHE A 191 -13.21 -6.04 3.09
N VAL A 192 -12.84 -7.31 3.17
CA VAL A 192 -13.77 -8.43 3.06
C VAL A 192 -14.77 -8.44 4.24
N ALA A 193 -14.27 -8.31 5.46
CA ALA A 193 -15.13 -8.29 6.65
C ALA A 193 -16.06 -7.07 6.67
N SER A 194 -15.58 -5.90 6.24
CA SER A 194 -16.43 -4.71 6.10
C SER A 194 -17.52 -4.91 5.05
N GLY A 195 -17.22 -5.55 3.92
CA GLY A 195 -18.23 -5.95 2.94
C GLY A 195 -19.30 -6.86 3.55
N VAL A 196 -18.91 -7.85 4.37
CA VAL A 196 -19.88 -8.72 5.06
C VAL A 196 -20.77 -7.94 6.04
N ILE A 197 -20.19 -7.03 6.84
CA ILE A 197 -20.95 -6.16 7.74
C ILE A 197 -21.98 -5.34 6.95
N TRP A 198 -21.56 -4.71 5.87
CA TRP A 198 -22.44 -3.86 5.06
C TRP A 198 -23.49 -4.64 4.29
N LYS A 199 -23.31 -5.96 4.02
CA LYS A 199 -24.40 -6.82 3.54
C LYS A 199 -25.58 -6.82 4.51
N PHE A 200 -25.33 -6.89 5.82
CA PHE A 200 -26.39 -6.82 6.83
C PHE A 200 -26.98 -5.41 6.92
N VAL A 201 -26.18 -4.36 6.74
CA VAL A 201 -26.68 -2.97 6.75
C VAL A 201 -27.61 -2.71 5.56
N TYR A 202 -27.22 -3.18 4.36
CA TYR A 202 -27.97 -2.98 3.11
C TYR A 202 -28.96 -4.10 2.78
N TYR A 203 -29.12 -5.08 3.66
CA TYR A 203 -29.94 -6.26 3.37
C TYR A 203 -31.37 -5.88 2.99
N TYR A 204 -31.85 -6.45 1.90
CA TYR A 204 -33.21 -6.31 1.40
C TYR A 204 -33.64 -7.57 0.70
N LYS A 205 -34.80 -8.12 1.14
CA LYS A 205 -35.49 -9.20 0.46
C LYS A 205 -37.00 -8.96 0.63
N PRO A 206 -37.77 -8.86 -0.45
CA PRO A 206 -39.21 -8.64 -0.37
C PRO A 206 -39.91 -9.69 0.50
N GLY A 207 -40.72 -9.25 1.47
CA GLY A 207 -41.47 -10.12 2.36
C GLY A 207 -40.67 -10.78 3.50
N GLU A 208 -39.40 -10.48 3.63
CA GLU A 208 -38.52 -11.00 4.69
C GLU A 208 -37.92 -9.86 5.54
N GLN A 209 -36.90 -10.21 6.34
CA GLN A 209 -36.17 -9.24 7.16
C GLN A 209 -35.48 -8.19 6.32
N ILE A 210 -35.41 -6.98 6.83
CA ILE A 210 -34.72 -5.83 6.23
C ILE A 210 -33.48 -5.48 7.04
N GLY A 211 -32.42 -4.96 6.37
CA GLY A 211 -31.21 -4.50 7.01
C GLY A 211 -31.37 -3.18 7.74
N LEU A 212 -30.33 -2.81 8.48
CA LEU A 212 -30.35 -1.62 9.35
C LEU A 212 -30.74 -0.33 8.60
N LEU A 213 -30.19 -0.11 7.38
CA LEU A 213 -30.52 1.11 6.63
C LEU A 213 -31.99 1.14 6.19
N ASN A 214 -32.53 0.00 5.77
CA ASN A 214 -33.94 -0.11 5.43
C ASN A 214 -34.85 0.04 6.66
N ALA A 215 -34.44 -0.47 7.83
CA ALA A 215 -35.18 -0.25 9.09
C ALA A 215 -35.26 1.25 9.46
N ILE A 216 -34.17 1.99 9.24
CA ILE A 216 -34.15 3.45 9.43
C ILE A 216 -35.10 4.14 8.42
N VAL A 217 -35.00 3.78 7.13
CA VAL A 217 -35.84 4.37 6.09
C VAL A 217 -37.34 4.13 6.37
N THR A 218 -37.70 2.90 6.73
CA THR A 218 -39.10 2.57 7.06
C THR A 218 -39.59 3.23 8.34
N PHE A 219 -38.72 3.42 9.34
CA PHE A 219 -39.05 4.17 10.55
C PHE A 219 -39.48 5.62 10.23
N PHE A 220 -38.88 6.24 9.20
CA PHE A 220 -39.27 7.59 8.71
C PHE A 220 -40.37 7.56 7.63
N GLY A 221 -41.03 6.40 7.42
CA GLY A 221 -42.14 6.27 6.49
C GLY A 221 -41.78 6.08 5.02
N GLY A 222 -40.50 5.78 4.73
CA GLY A 222 -40.05 5.44 3.37
C GLY A 222 -40.18 3.95 3.06
N ASP A 223 -40.07 3.59 1.79
CA ASP A 223 -40.09 2.20 1.34
C ASP A 223 -38.70 1.57 1.36
N PRO A 224 -38.59 0.28 1.74
CA PRO A 224 -37.31 -0.44 1.70
C PRO A 224 -36.74 -0.50 0.28
N GLN A 225 -35.44 -0.30 0.14
CA GLN A 225 -34.74 -0.24 -1.14
C GLN A 225 -33.69 -1.34 -1.28
N ALA A 226 -33.48 -1.78 -2.51
CA ALA A 226 -32.41 -2.71 -2.88
C ALA A 226 -31.11 -1.94 -3.25
N TRP A 227 -30.47 -1.35 -2.21
CA TRP A 227 -29.40 -0.36 -2.34
C TRP A 227 -28.27 -0.74 -3.34
N THR A 228 -27.84 -1.98 -3.33
CA THR A 228 -26.69 -2.46 -4.11
C THR A 228 -27.07 -3.12 -5.44
N SER A 229 -28.35 -3.44 -5.63
CA SER A 229 -28.89 -4.03 -6.86
C SER A 229 -29.78 -3.09 -7.67
N SER A 230 -29.95 -1.83 -7.21
CA SER A 230 -30.60 -0.78 -7.97
C SER A 230 -29.79 -0.39 -9.20
N PHE A 231 -30.38 0.45 -10.06
CA PHE A 231 -29.69 0.91 -11.28
C PHE A 231 -28.55 1.89 -10.99
N GLN A 232 -27.61 1.97 -11.93
CA GLN A 232 -26.50 2.93 -11.87
C GLN A 232 -27.00 4.40 -11.93
N PRO A 233 -26.30 5.35 -11.25
CA PRO A 233 -25.03 5.17 -10.52
C PRO A 233 -25.20 4.79 -9.05
N TRP A 234 -26.42 4.68 -8.55
CA TRP A 234 -26.74 4.59 -7.13
C TRP A 234 -26.12 3.35 -6.46
N ASN A 235 -26.20 2.19 -7.12
CA ASN A 235 -25.59 0.97 -6.61
C ASN A 235 -24.08 1.12 -6.35
N ASN A 236 -23.33 1.76 -7.24
CA ASN A 236 -21.91 2.03 -7.02
C ASN A 236 -21.68 3.07 -5.92
N LEU A 237 -22.51 4.09 -5.81
CA LEU A 237 -22.39 5.09 -4.75
C LEU A 237 -22.56 4.46 -3.37
N PHE A 238 -23.50 3.53 -3.21
CA PHE A 238 -23.66 2.79 -1.94
C PHE A 238 -22.46 1.89 -1.62
N LEU A 239 -21.79 1.32 -2.64
CA LEU A 239 -20.54 0.61 -2.42
C LEU A 239 -19.40 1.57 -2.05
N ILE A 240 -19.31 2.75 -2.66
CA ILE A 240 -18.32 3.78 -2.35
C ILE A 240 -18.47 4.28 -0.91
N VAL A 241 -19.69 4.34 -0.34
CA VAL A 241 -19.92 4.67 1.08
C VAL A 241 -19.12 3.73 2.00
N ILE A 242 -18.98 2.45 1.67
CA ILE A 242 -18.19 1.50 2.44
C ILE A 242 -16.71 1.90 2.48
N LEU A 243 -16.16 2.29 1.33
CA LEU A 243 -14.79 2.81 1.25
C LEU A 243 -14.63 4.08 2.09
N ILE A 244 -15.59 5.02 1.98
CA ILE A 244 -15.57 6.28 2.72
C ILE A 244 -15.57 5.98 4.23
N TRP A 245 -16.44 5.09 4.70
CA TRP A 245 -16.50 4.67 6.10
C TRP A 245 -15.17 4.09 6.59
N MET A 246 -14.49 3.29 5.75
CA MET A 246 -13.21 2.67 6.12
C MET A 246 -12.04 3.65 6.08
N GLN A 247 -11.99 4.57 5.11
CA GLN A 247 -10.79 5.37 4.83
C GLN A 247 -10.82 6.78 5.43
N THR A 248 -11.99 7.29 5.80
CA THR A 248 -12.13 8.63 6.40
C THR A 248 -11.33 8.75 7.69
N GLY A 249 -11.32 7.70 8.53
CA GLY A 249 -10.55 7.68 9.78
C GLY A 249 -9.05 7.81 9.56
N PHE A 250 -8.51 7.16 8.53
CA PHE A 250 -7.10 7.31 8.13
C PHE A 250 -6.79 8.76 7.73
N ALA A 251 -7.59 9.32 6.83
CA ALA A 251 -7.42 10.71 6.40
C ALA A 251 -7.50 11.68 7.58
N MET A 252 -8.49 11.51 8.47
CA MET A 252 -8.69 12.30 9.67
C MET A 252 -7.44 12.31 10.58
N VAL A 253 -6.87 11.15 10.89
CA VAL A 253 -5.72 11.06 11.80
C VAL A 253 -4.50 11.77 11.22
N ILE A 254 -4.22 11.56 9.93
CA ILE A 254 -3.08 12.19 9.26
C ILE A 254 -3.26 13.71 9.17
N PHE A 255 -4.47 14.18 8.84
CA PHE A 255 -4.75 15.61 8.79
C PHE A 255 -4.70 16.26 10.17
N SER A 256 -5.24 15.61 11.20
CA SER A 256 -5.13 16.11 12.58
C SER A 256 -3.67 16.27 13.02
N ALA A 257 -2.81 15.29 12.73
CA ALA A 257 -1.39 15.39 13.03
C ALA A 257 -0.73 16.56 12.30
N ALA A 258 -1.05 16.75 11.02
CA ALA A 258 -0.51 17.85 10.22
C ALA A 258 -1.00 19.23 10.70
N ILE A 259 -2.28 19.35 11.05
CA ILE A 259 -2.87 20.60 11.58
C ILE A 259 -2.23 20.98 12.91
N LYS A 260 -2.03 20.02 13.81
CA LYS A 260 -1.34 20.25 15.09
C LYS A 260 0.15 20.58 14.93
N GLY A 261 0.74 20.30 13.79
CA GLY A 261 2.10 20.71 13.44
C GLY A 261 2.22 22.17 12.98
N ILE A 262 1.11 22.91 12.82
CA ILE A 262 1.15 24.33 12.48
C ILE A 262 1.53 25.11 13.76
N PRO A 263 2.59 25.96 13.74
CA PRO A 263 2.94 26.80 14.89
C PRO A 263 1.76 27.70 15.28
N GLU A 264 1.45 27.75 16.56
CA GLU A 264 0.31 28.49 17.10
C GLU A 264 0.45 30.00 16.87
N ASP A 265 1.70 30.51 16.94
CA ASP A 265 2.04 31.92 16.69
C ASP A 265 1.54 32.39 15.30
N ILE A 266 1.57 31.54 14.28
CA ILE A 266 1.08 31.88 12.93
C ILE A 266 -0.44 32.08 12.94
N LEU A 267 -1.15 31.22 13.67
CA LEU A 267 -2.63 31.27 13.77
C LEU A 267 -3.06 32.46 14.64
N GLU A 268 -2.33 32.77 15.71
CA GLU A 268 -2.58 33.91 16.59
C GLU A 268 -2.32 35.24 15.87
N ALA A 269 -1.20 35.36 15.17
CA ALA A 269 -0.89 36.55 14.35
C ALA A 269 -1.99 36.82 13.33
N ALA A 270 -2.49 35.79 12.64
CA ALA A 270 -3.57 35.94 11.68
C ALA A 270 -4.90 36.41 12.33
N ARG A 271 -5.18 35.97 13.57
CA ARG A 271 -6.35 36.44 14.33
C ARG A 271 -6.19 37.89 14.75
N VAL A 272 -5.01 38.31 15.17
CA VAL A 272 -4.69 39.71 15.49
C VAL A 272 -4.85 40.61 14.26
N ASP A 273 -4.47 40.11 13.07
CA ASP A 273 -4.67 40.78 11.78
C ASP A 273 -6.15 40.82 11.32
N GLY A 274 -7.08 40.32 12.12
CA GLY A 274 -8.51 40.34 11.84
C GLY A 274 -9.01 39.28 10.88
N ALA A 275 -8.22 38.20 10.62
CA ALA A 275 -8.67 37.08 9.81
C ALA A 275 -9.70 36.23 10.57
N ASN A 276 -10.82 35.95 9.94
CA ASN A 276 -11.80 35.01 10.51
C ASN A 276 -11.33 33.55 10.31
N GLU A 277 -11.89 32.58 11.05
CA GLU A 277 -11.52 31.17 11.01
C GLU A 277 -11.60 30.55 9.61
N ILE A 278 -12.56 30.97 8.76
CA ILE A 278 -12.69 30.50 7.38
C ILE A 278 -11.49 30.98 6.55
N ARG A 279 -11.05 32.23 6.73
CA ARG A 279 -9.90 32.79 6.03
C ARG A 279 -8.61 32.12 6.50
N ILE A 280 -8.45 31.88 7.81
CA ILE A 280 -7.32 31.13 8.38
C ILE A 280 -7.29 29.73 7.79
N PHE A 281 -8.41 29.04 7.72
CA PHE A 281 -8.49 27.71 7.14
C PHE A 281 -8.02 27.65 5.68
N PHE A 282 -8.62 28.45 4.79
CA PHE A 282 -8.32 28.36 3.37
C PHE A 282 -6.98 29.03 2.96
N ARG A 283 -6.54 30.07 3.67
CA ARG A 283 -5.35 30.83 3.29
C ARG A 283 -4.09 30.47 4.08
N ILE A 284 -4.21 29.82 5.22
CA ILE A 284 -3.07 29.45 6.07
C ILE A 284 -3.01 27.94 6.26
N MET A 285 -4.05 27.31 6.83
CA MET A 285 -4.01 25.90 7.17
C MET A 285 -3.89 25.01 5.94
N ILE A 286 -4.77 25.16 4.94
CA ILE A 286 -4.75 24.35 3.71
C ILE A 286 -3.42 24.46 2.96
N PRO A 287 -2.86 25.66 2.68
CA PRO A 287 -1.54 25.75 2.06
C PRO A 287 -0.43 25.11 2.89
N TYR A 288 -0.45 25.30 4.22
CA TYR A 288 0.57 24.74 5.12
C TYR A 288 0.59 23.19 5.09
N ILE A 289 -0.57 22.57 5.13
CA ILE A 289 -0.70 21.10 5.10
C ILE A 289 -0.86 20.52 3.68
N SER A 290 -0.65 21.30 2.62
CA SER A 290 -0.88 20.90 1.23
C SER A 290 -0.12 19.64 0.82
N THR A 291 1.11 19.48 1.31
CA THR A 291 1.93 18.27 1.11
C THR A 291 1.26 17.04 1.72
N THR A 292 0.70 17.18 2.92
CA THR A 292 -0.03 16.11 3.60
C THR A 292 -1.33 15.79 2.86
N ILE A 293 -2.06 16.81 2.39
CA ILE A 293 -3.29 16.61 1.59
C ILE A 293 -2.96 15.79 0.33
N LEU A 294 -1.89 16.15 -0.38
CA LEU A 294 -1.48 15.42 -1.58
C LEU A 294 -1.08 13.97 -1.24
N THR A 295 -0.34 13.76 -0.16
CA THR A 295 0.07 12.42 0.29
C THR A 295 -1.13 11.53 0.64
N VAL A 296 -2.08 12.04 1.42
CA VAL A 296 -3.32 11.32 1.77
C VAL A 296 -4.14 11.03 0.52
N THR A 297 -4.34 12.04 -0.33
CA THR A 297 -5.10 11.92 -1.58
C THR A 297 -4.51 10.82 -2.48
N THR A 298 -3.20 10.86 -2.72
CA THR A 298 -2.54 9.87 -3.58
C THR A 298 -2.55 8.48 -2.97
N THR A 299 -2.44 8.34 -1.67
CA THR A 299 -2.57 7.07 -0.96
C THR A 299 -3.96 6.47 -1.17
N ILE A 300 -5.03 7.26 -0.98
CA ILE A 300 -6.41 6.79 -1.18
C ILE A 300 -6.67 6.46 -2.66
N ILE A 301 -6.14 7.24 -3.63
CA ILE A 301 -6.24 6.93 -5.06
C ILE A 301 -5.61 5.56 -5.37
N VAL A 302 -4.45 5.25 -4.81
CA VAL A 302 -3.81 3.94 -5.03
C VAL A 302 -4.67 2.80 -4.47
N PHE A 303 -5.33 2.98 -3.34
CA PHE A 303 -6.30 1.99 -2.81
C PHE A 303 -7.52 1.85 -3.71
N THR A 304 -8.10 2.95 -4.16
CA THR A 304 -9.31 2.97 -4.99
C THR A 304 -9.10 2.43 -6.39
N LEU A 305 -7.95 2.67 -7.01
CA LEU A 305 -7.64 2.13 -8.34
C LEU A 305 -7.65 0.62 -8.40
N LYS A 306 -7.25 -0.04 -7.32
CA LYS A 306 -7.21 -1.50 -7.20
C LYS A 306 -8.32 -2.08 -6.33
N ILE A 307 -9.42 -1.34 -6.16
CA ILE A 307 -10.56 -1.83 -5.37
C ILE A 307 -11.10 -3.13 -5.95
N PHE A 308 -11.20 -4.14 -5.14
CA PHE A 308 -11.65 -5.48 -5.49
C PHE A 308 -12.58 -6.05 -4.44
N ASP A 309 -12.11 -6.13 -3.19
CA ASP A 309 -12.73 -6.90 -2.11
C ASP A 309 -14.17 -6.48 -1.84
N VAL A 310 -14.42 -5.17 -1.71
CA VAL A 310 -15.76 -4.64 -1.43
C VAL A 310 -16.73 -5.01 -2.54
N VAL A 311 -16.34 -4.80 -3.80
CA VAL A 311 -17.20 -5.11 -4.96
C VAL A 311 -17.44 -6.62 -5.05
N MET A 312 -16.39 -7.42 -4.88
CA MET A 312 -16.47 -8.87 -4.98
C MET A 312 -17.34 -9.47 -3.88
N VAL A 313 -17.23 -8.98 -2.64
CA VAL A 313 -18.04 -9.46 -1.51
C VAL A 313 -19.48 -8.99 -1.63
N MET A 314 -19.71 -7.71 -1.97
CA MET A 314 -21.07 -7.14 -1.95
C MET A 314 -21.95 -7.63 -3.09
N THR A 315 -21.47 -7.54 -4.32
CA THR A 315 -22.24 -7.79 -5.55
C THR A 315 -21.65 -8.87 -6.45
N GLY A 316 -20.38 -9.25 -6.20
CA GLY A 316 -19.62 -10.05 -7.15
C GLY A 316 -19.43 -9.37 -8.51
N GLY A 317 -19.57 -8.03 -8.59
CA GLY A 317 -19.54 -7.25 -9.82
C GLY A 317 -20.86 -7.29 -10.62
N GLN A 318 -21.92 -7.96 -10.13
CA GLN A 318 -23.25 -7.94 -10.78
C GLN A 318 -23.87 -6.54 -10.71
N TYR A 319 -24.97 -6.36 -11.41
CA TYR A 319 -25.70 -5.08 -11.46
C TYR A 319 -24.85 -3.91 -11.98
N ASP A 320 -23.98 -4.19 -12.97
CA ASP A 320 -23.05 -3.20 -13.54
C ASP A 320 -22.10 -2.54 -12.50
N THR A 321 -21.78 -3.22 -11.39
CA THR A 321 -20.84 -2.74 -10.38
C THR A 321 -19.40 -3.20 -10.63
N GLU A 322 -19.14 -3.85 -11.77
CA GLU A 322 -17.79 -4.29 -12.16
C GLU A 322 -16.77 -3.18 -12.09
N VAL A 323 -15.58 -3.56 -11.63
CA VAL A 323 -14.36 -2.75 -11.65
C VAL A 323 -13.24 -3.50 -12.38
N VAL A 324 -12.19 -2.82 -12.78
CA VAL A 324 -11.11 -3.45 -13.57
C VAL A 324 -10.48 -4.63 -12.81
N ALA A 325 -10.35 -4.54 -11.49
CA ALA A 325 -9.78 -5.61 -10.68
C ALA A 325 -10.69 -6.86 -10.60
N THR A 326 -12.04 -6.70 -10.60
CA THR A 326 -12.96 -7.85 -10.66
C THR A 326 -12.94 -8.50 -12.04
N GLN A 327 -12.84 -7.72 -13.11
CA GLN A 327 -12.64 -8.24 -14.47
C GLN A 327 -11.31 -8.97 -14.61
N PHE A 328 -10.20 -8.42 -14.10
CA PHE A 328 -8.91 -9.11 -14.01
C PHE A 328 -9.07 -10.50 -13.36
N TYR A 329 -9.68 -10.55 -12.19
CA TYR A 329 -9.88 -11.80 -11.44
C TYR A 329 -10.67 -12.82 -12.26
N ARG A 330 -11.79 -12.40 -12.88
CA ARG A 330 -12.60 -13.29 -13.72
C ARG A 330 -11.84 -13.80 -14.92
N GLN A 331 -11.21 -12.92 -15.68
CA GLN A 331 -10.48 -13.30 -16.88
C GLN A 331 -9.31 -14.24 -16.58
N PHE A 332 -8.49 -13.88 -15.60
CA PHE A 332 -7.28 -14.63 -15.30
C PHE A 332 -7.56 -15.95 -14.57
N PHE A 333 -8.36 -15.93 -13.51
CA PHE A 333 -8.55 -17.10 -12.65
C PHE A 333 -9.79 -17.94 -12.99
N MET A 334 -10.90 -17.34 -13.37
CA MET A 334 -12.14 -18.09 -13.65
C MET A 334 -12.19 -18.57 -15.10
N TYR A 335 -11.95 -17.69 -16.07
CA TYR A 335 -12.03 -18.02 -17.49
C TYR A 335 -10.70 -18.53 -18.07
N ARG A 336 -9.60 -18.46 -17.29
CA ARG A 336 -8.23 -18.84 -17.70
C ARG A 336 -7.79 -18.13 -18.99
N ASN A 337 -8.28 -16.94 -19.21
CA ASN A 337 -7.84 -16.07 -20.29
C ASN A 337 -6.61 -15.29 -19.82
N PHE A 338 -5.45 -15.95 -19.85
CA PHE A 338 -4.21 -15.39 -19.29
C PHE A 338 -3.74 -14.15 -20.03
N GLY A 339 -3.90 -14.08 -21.36
CA GLY A 339 -3.49 -12.92 -22.14
C GLY A 339 -4.28 -11.68 -21.79
N TYR A 340 -5.62 -11.75 -21.87
CA TYR A 340 -6.47 -10.62 -21.55
C TYR A 340 -6.45 -10.25 -20.07
N GLY A 341 -6.46 -11.24 -19.17
CA GLY A 341 -6.30 -10.99 -17.73
C GLY A 341 -4.97 -10.28 -17.41
N SER A 342 -3.85 -10.72 -18.02
CA SER A 342 -2.56 -10.03 -17.89
C SER A 342 -2.60 -8.59 -18.40
N THR A 343 -3.31 -8.34 -19.50
CA THR A 343 -3.51 -6.99 -20.03
C THR A 343 -4.22 -6.09 -19.02
N LEU A 344 -5.27 -6.59 -18.36
CA LEU A 344 -5.99 -5.83 -17.33
C LEU A 344 -5.11 -5.51 -16.11
N ALA A 345 -4.25 -6.44 -15.69
CA ALA A 345 -3.27 -6.21 -14.63
C ALA A 345 -2.26 -5.10 -15.01
N ILE A 346 -1.78 -5.10 -16.26
CA ILE A 346 -0.88 -4.06 -16.76
C ILE A 346 -1.57 -2.70 -16.87
N VAL A 347 -2.85 -2.67 -17.29
CA VAL A 347 -3.62 -1.41 -17.30
C VAL A 347 -3.77 -0.82 -15.89
N LEU A 348 -4.06 -1.65 -14.87
CA LEU A 348 -4.07 -1.20 -13.48
C LEU A 348 -2.70 -0.69 -13.03
N LEU A 349 -1.63 -1.38 -13.39
CA LEU A 349 -0.26 -0.93 -13.09
C LEU A 349 0.03 0.44 -13.72
N ILE A 350 -0.31 0.61 -15.01
CA ILE A 350 -0.12 1.88 -15.73
C ILE A 350 -0.97 3.00 -15.09
N ALA A 351 -2.19 2.71 -14.66
CA ALA A 351 -3.06 3.69 -14.01
C ALA A 351 -2.49 4.19 -12.65
N VAL A 352 -1.71 3.37 -11.95
CA VAL A 352 -1.07 3.74 -10.68
C VAL A 352 0.23 4.53 -10.90
N LEU A 353 0.94 4.34 -12.02
CA LEU A 353 2.24 4.98 -12.27
C LEU A 353 2.24 6.52 -12.14
N PRO A 354 1.27 7.27 -12.70
CA PRO A 354 1.23 8.73 -12.54
C PRO A 354 1.18 9.15 -11.06
N VAL A 355 0.43 8.43 -10.25
CA VAL A 355 0.27 8.69 -8.81
C VAL A 355 1.61 8.47 -8.08
N ILE A 356 2.31 7.39 -8.40
CA ILE A 356 3.65 7.10 -7.85
C ILE A 356 4.65 8.19 -8.26
N LEU A 357 4.62 8.62 -9.52
CA LEU A 357 5.52 9.67 -10.01
C LEU A 357 5.28 11.02 -9.33
N ILE A 358 4.02 11.37 -9.05
CA ILE A 358 3.66 12.57 -8.29
C ILE A 358 4.26 12.49 -6.87
N ASN A 359 4.05 11.37 -6.18
CA ASN A 359 4.61 11.14 -4.84
C ASN A 359 6.14 11.24 -4.81
N LEU A 360 6.83 10.61 -5.77
CA LEU A 360 8.29 10.65 -5.85
C LEU A 360 8.82 12.08 -6.10
N ARG A 361 8.15 12.85 -6.97
CA ARG A 361 8.52 14.25 -7.21
C ARG A 361 8.36 15.11 -5.95
N GLN A 362 7.30 14.86 -5.18
CA GLN A 362 7.07 15.57 -3.93
C GLN A 362 8.13 15.23 -2.88
N PHE A 363 8.45 13.95 -2.71
CA PHE A 363 9.51 13.50 -1.80
C PHE A 363 10.87 14.16 -2.10
N ARG A 364 11.20 14.30 -3.39
CA ARG A 364 12.44 15.01 -3.81
C ARG A 364 12.43 16.50 -3.45
N LYS A 365 11.28 17.16 -3.50
CA LYS A 365 11.16 18.58 -3.13
C LYS A 365 11.29 18.78 -1.61
N SER A 366 10.70 17.90 -0.81
CA SER A 366 10.75 17.97 0.65
C SER A 366 12.09 17.49 1.24
N GLY A 367 12.83 16.60 0.58
CA GLY A 367 14.14 16.09 1.01
C GLY A 367 15.35 16.89 0.53
N GLY A 368 15.16 17.93 -0.25
CA GLY A 368 16.21 18.82 -0.73
C GLY A 368 16.46 20.08 0.13
N GLU A 369 15.71 20.22 1.22
CA GLU A 369 15.82 21.33 2.17
C GLU A 369 16.48 20.94 3.51
N VAL A 370 17.25 19.81 3.54
CA VAL A 370 18.05 19.39 4.72
C VAL A 370 19.54 19.47 4.39
#